data_7d5a06e955eca402c9d4ea1ed3dec265
#
_entry.id   7d5a06e955eca402c9d4ea1ed3dec265
#
_cell.length_a   1.000
_cell.length_b   1.000
_cell.length_c   1.000
_cell.angle_alpha   90.00
_cell.angle_beta   90.00
_cell.angle_gamma   90.00
#
_symmetry.space_group_name_H-M   'P 1'
#
loop_
_entity.id
_entity.type
_entity.pdbx_description
1 polymer ?
#
loop_
_entity_poly.entity_id
_entity_poly.type
_entity_poly.pdbx_seq_one_letter_code
_entity_poly.pdbx_strand_id
1 'polypeptide(L)'
;LFSSKPFSPMFKFLYKLLYFKLCLFPFMLLSAEGKRKPNIIFLLSDDQSTYSLGCYGNKDVKSPELDRLAEDGMVFDRHYDTTAICMASRASVMTGMYEYKHGTNFGHGDMLKKTWEYTYPVILRRNGYRTAFAGKFGFDLREEPNGKRLPLPEKDFDMWGGGPGQTNYSTIKNESMKHYAKDY
;
A
#
# COMPACT_ATOMS: atom_id res chain seq x y z
N LEU A 1 65.42 -31.46 24.11
CA LEU A 1 64.41 -31.23 25.17
C LEU A 1 63.80 -29.81 24.99
N PHE A 2 62.74 -29.72 24.28
CA PHE A 2 61.95 -28.49 24.16
C PHE A 2 60.91 -28.44 25.29
N SER A 3 61.19 -27.57 26.29
CA SER A 3 60.24 -27.30 27.37
C SER A 3 59.14 -26.40 26.85
N SER A 4 57.93 -26.97 26.66
CA SER A 4 56.70 -26.20 26.34
C SER A 4 56.20 -25.52 27.61
N LYS A 5 56.46 -24.24 27.74
CA LYS A 5 55.85 -23.45 28.82
C LYS A 5 54.33 -23.35 28.55
N PRO A 6 53.50 -23.58 29.55
CA PRO A 6 52.04 -23.45 29.38
C PRO A 6 51.68 -21.97 29.17
N PHE A 7 50.82 -21.73 28.19
CA PHE A 7 50.29 -20.38 27.92
C PHE A 7 49.65 -19.78 29.17
N SER A 8 49.91 -18.48 29.39
CA SER A 8 49.36 -17.75 30.53
C SER A 8 47.82 -17.82 30.58
N PRO A 9 47.23 -17.79 31.78
CA PRO A 9 45.76 -17.81 31.93
C PRO A 9 45.04 -16.75 31.12
N MET A 10 45.70 -15.59 30.97
CA MET A 10 45.18 -14.47 30.15
C MET A 10 45.11 -14.81 28.66
N PHE A 11 46.07 -15.57 28.13
CA PHE A 11 46.09 -15.98 26.73
C PHE A 11 44.98 -17.01 26.44
N LYS A 12 44.70 -17.92 27.39
CA LYS A 12 43.60 -18.89 27.31
C LYS A 12 42.23 -18.19 27.36
N PHE A 13 42.11 -17.10 28.13
CA PHE A 13 40.87 -16.32 28.21
C PHE A 13 40.62 -15.53 26.92
N LEU A 14 41.65 -14.86 26.37
CA LEU A 14 41.58 -14.15 25.09
C LEU A 14 41.21 -15.09 23.92
N TYR A 15 41.80 -16.28 23.88
CA TYR A 15 41.50 -17.27 22.85
C TYR A 15 40.05 -17.76 22.91
N LYS A 16 39.54 -18.02 24.13
CA LYS A 16 38.13 -18.40 24.32
C LYS A 16 37.18 -17.26 23.89
N LEU A 17 37.53 -16.02 24.19
CA LEU A 17 36.72 -14.85 23.81
C LEU A 17 36.69 -14.64 22.28
N LEU A 18 37.86 -14.86 21.63
CA LEU A 18 38.00 -14.78 20.17
C LEU A 18 37.19 -15.91 19.49
N TYR A 19 37.28 -17.14 20.03
CA TYR A 19 36.51 -18.29 19.51
C TYR A 19 35.01 -18.09 19.67
N PHE A 20 34.57 -17.54 20.78
CA PHE A 20 33.14 -17.24 21.04
C PHE A 20 32.62 -16.16 20.08
N LYS A 21 33.40 -15.11 19.79
CA LYS A 21 33.06 -14.10 18.78
C LYS A 21 33.06 -14.66 17.37
N LEU A 22 33.99 -15.55 17.03
CA LEU A 22 34.10 -16.18 15.72
C LEU A 22 32.95 -17.16 15.47
N CYS A 23 32.42 -17.85 16.49
CA CYS A 23 31.29 -18.75 16.42
C CYS A 23 29.94 -18.02 16.38
N LEU A 24 29.81 -16.83 17.00
CA LEU A 24 28.60 -16.02 16.98
C LEU A 24 28.45 -15.19 15.70
N PHE A 25 29.56 -14.86 15.04
CA PHE A 25 29.55 -14.03 13.84
C PHE A 25 28.77 -14.66 12.66
N PRO A 26 28.93 -15.96 12.30
CA PRO A 26 28.11 -16.58 11.24
C PRO A 26 26.65 -16.72 11.64
N PHE A 27 26.31 -16.85 12.93
CA PHE A 27 24.92 -16.96 13.39
C PHE A 27 24.18 -15.61 13.26
N MET A 28 24.87 -14.48 13.45
CA MET A 28 24.29 -13.15 13.17
C MET A 28 24.05 -12.88 11.67
N LEU A 29 24.92 -13.45 10.80
CA LEU A 29 24.76 -13.29 9.35
C LEU A 29 23.64 -14.15 8.77
N LEU A 30 23.30 -15.30 9.37
CA LEU A 30 22.20 -16.14 8.95
C LEU A 30 20.80 -15.55 9.28
N SER A 31 20.71 -14.62 10.21
CA SER A 31 19.46 -13.98 10.61
C SER A 31 19.04 -12.80 9.72
N ALA A 32 19.86 -12.44 8.73
CA ALA A 32 19.61 -11.35 7.81
C ALA A 32 18.98 -11.80 6.47
N GLU A 33 18.24 -12.92 6.46
CA GLU A 33 17.32 -13.17 5.36
C GLU A 33 16.21 -12.12 5.44
N GLY A 34 16.37 -11.06 4.68
CA GLY A 34 15.41 -9.97 4.61
C GLY A 34 14.03 -10.55 4.26
N LYS A 35 13.12 -10.56 5.23
CA LYS A 35 11.75 -11.01 5.01
C LYS A 35 11.24 -10.33 3.74
N ARG A 36 10.91 -11.11 2.72
CA ARG A 36 10.31 -10.58 1.49
C ARG A 36 9.08 -9.78 1.88
N LYS A 37 9.03 -8.54 1.43
CA LYS A 37 7.86 -7.69 1.64
C LYS A 37 6.66 -8.34 0.95
N PRO A 38 5.49 -8.42 1.60
CA PRO A 38 4.30 -9.01 0.97
C PRO A 38 3.84 -8.14 -0.21
N ASN A 39 3.26 -8.77 -1.23
CA ASN A 39 2.48 -8.04 -2.21
C ASN A 39 1.17 -7.58 -1.57
N ILE A 40 0.75 -6.36 -1.89
CA ILE A 40 -0.48 -5.77 -1.37
C ILE A 40 -1.36 -5.44 -2.58
N ILE A 41 -2.55 -6.03 -2.63
CA ILE A 41 -3.58 -5.73 -3.62
C ILE A 41 -4.76 -5.13 -2.86
N PHE A 42 -5.12 -3.89 -3.20
CA PHE A 42 -6.27 -3.20 -2.64
C PHE A 42 -7.35 -3.05 -3.73
N LEU A 43 -8.49 -3.71 -3.54
CA LEU A 43 -9.64 -3.64 -4.42
C LEU A 43 -10.71 -2.78 -3.75
N LEU A 44 -11.12 -1.70 -4.42
CA LEU A 44 -12.15 -0.79 -3.93
C LEU A 44 -13.29 -0.72 -4.95
N SER A 45 -14.44 -1.25 -4.59
CA SER A 45 -15.68 -1.04 -5.35
C SER A 45 -16.22 0.37 -5.10
N ASP A 46 -16.94 0.91 -6.07
CA ASP A 46 -17.61 2.19 -5.97
C ASP A 46 -19.10 1.96 -5.72
N ASP A 47 -19.66 2.59 -4.69
CA ASP A 47 -21.09 2.57 -4.34
C ASP A 47 -21.68 1.17 -4.12
N GLN A 48 -20.88 0.22 -3.63
CA GLN A 48 -21.30 -1.14 -3.37
C GLN A 48 -21.91 -1.28 -1.98
N SER A 49 -23.17 -1.75 -1.91
CA SER A 49 -23.79 -2.07 -0.62
C SER A 49 -23.36 -3.44 -0.09
N THR A 50 -23.49 -3.66 1.21
CA THR A 50 -23.18 -4.93 1.88
C THR A 50 -23.96 -6.10 1.25
N TYR A 51 -25.22 -5.88 0.87
CA TYR A 51 -26.06 -6.91 0.26
C TYR A 51 -25.75 -7.20 -1.22
N SER A 52 -24.71 -6.63 -1.77
CA SER A 52 -24.30 -6.89 -3.17
C SER A 52 -23.42 -8.13 -3.33
N LEU A 53 -23.15 -8.90 -2.28
CA LEU A 53 -22.27 -10.06 -2.32
C LEU A 53 -22.91 -11.28 -1.66
N GLY A 54 -22.58 -12.48 -2.20
CA GLY A 54 -23.02 -13.77 -1.66
C GLY A 54 -22.52 -14.02 -0.24
N CYS A 55 -21.25 -13.70 0.05
CA CYS A 55 -20.65 -13.86 1.37
C CYS A 55 -21.31 -13.05 2.49
N TYR A 56 -22.09 -12.03 2.14
CA TYR A 56 -22.95 -11.29 3.07
C TYR A 56 -24.42 -11.74 3.06
N GLY A 57 -24.70 -12.92 2.47
CA GLY A 57 -26.00 -13.58 2.54
C GLY A 57 -26.96 -13.28 1.37
N ASN A 58 -26.55 -12.56 0.34
CA ASN A 58 -27.39 -12.37 -0.85
C ASN A 58 -27.36 -13.62 -1.74
N LYS A 59 -28.52 -14.31 -1.82
CA LYS A 59 -28.66 -15.56 -2.61
C LYS A 59 -28.91 -15.30 -4.10
N ASP A 60 -29.30 -14.09 -4.46
CA ASP A 60 -29.63 -13.73 -5.86
C ASP A 60 -28.40 -13.25 -6.62
N VAL A 61 -27.33 -12.89 -5.91
CA VAL A 61 -26.06 -12.46 -6.49
C VAL A 61 -25.07 -13.60 -6.54
N LYS A 62 -24.42 -13.77 -7.68
CA LYS A 62 -23.32 -14.75 -7.85
C LYS A 62 -22.00 -14.03 -7.81
N SER A 63 -21.25 -14.23 -6.73
CA SER A 63 -19.92 -13.65 -6.50
C SER A 63 -18.88 -14.71 -6.07
N PRO A 64 -18.72 -15.81 -6.85
CA PRO A 64 -18.00 -16.98 -6.39
C PRO A 64 -16.54 -16.72 -6.02
N GLU A 65 -15.85 -15.80 -6.71
CA GLU A 65 -14.45 -15.51 -6.41
C GLU A 65 -14.30 -14.66 -5.13
N LEU A 66 -15.23 -13.73 -4.88
CA LEU A 66 -15.26 -12.95 -3.65
C LEU A 66 -15.73 -13.80 -2.47
N ASP A 67 -16.69 -14.70 -2.69
CA ASP A 67 -17.17 -15.64 -1.68
C ASP A 67 -16.03 -16.57 -1.26
N ARG A 68 -15.24 -17.11 -2.20
CA ARG A 68 -14.03 -17.89 -1.90
C ARG A 68 -12.99 -17.10 -1.13
N LEU A 69 -12.75 -15.82 -1.52
CA LEU A 69 -11.84 -14.95 -0.79
C LEU A 69 -12.30 -14.74 0.65
N ALA A 70 -13.62 -14.64 0.88
CA ALA A 70 -14.21 -14.51 2.20
C ALA A 70 -14.05 -15.79 3.04
N GLU A 71 -14.16 -16.98 2.42
CA GLU A 71 -13.95 -18.28 3.06
C GLU A 71 -12.49 -18.48 3.51
N ASP A 72 -11.55 -18.09 2.64
CA ASP A 72 -10.11 -18.25 2.88
C ASP A 72 -9.50 -17.14 3.74
N GLY A 73 -10.22 -16.03 3.93
CA GLY A 73 -9.73 -14.80 4.54
C GLY A 73 -10.48 -14.38 5.79
N MET A 74 -10.59 -13.06 5.96
CA MET A 74 -11.30 -12.42 7.07
C MET A 74 -12.44 -11.55 6.51
N VAL A 75 -13.64 -11.74 7.00
CA VAL A 75 -14.81 -10.92 6.68
C VAL A 75 -15.09 -9.97 7.83
N PHE A 76 -15.35 -8.70 7.51
CA PHE A 76 -15.69 -7.68 8.48
C PHE A 76 -17.18 -7.39 8.43
N ASP A 77 -17.95 -7.90 9.37
CA ASP A 77 -19.41 -7.69 9.44
C ASP A 77 -19.79 -6.26 9.83
N ARG A 78 -18.88 -5.55 10.50
CA ARG A 78 -19.12 -4.21 11.02
C ARG A 78 -17.98 -3.25 10.67
N HIS A 79 -17.74 -3.11 9.39
CA HIS A 79 -16.86 -2.06 8.88
C HIS A 79 -17.70 -0.83 8.51
N TYR A 80 -17.29 0.34 8.99
CA TYR A 80 -18.00 1.60 8.75
C TYR A 80 -17.09 2.59 8.04
N ASP A 81 -17.56 3.14 6.94
CA ASP A 81 -16.91 4.28 6.31
C ASP A 81 -17.20 5.55 7.11
N THR A 82 -16.19 6.34 7.40
CA THR A 82 -16.33 7.56 8.20
C THR A 82 -16.99 8.70 7.44
N THR A 83 -16.93 8.67 6.11
CA THR A 83 -17.59 9.62 5.22
C THR A 83 -18.00 8.90 3.94
N ALA A 84 -19.26 8.46 3.87
CA ALA A 84 -19.78 7.61 2.81
C ALA A 84 -20.12 8.41 1.53
N ILE A 85 -19.11 9.10 0.96
CA ILE A 85 -19.18 9.75 -0.34
C ILE A 85 -17.84 9.60 -1.07
N CYS A 86 -17.87 9.29 -2.36
CA CYS A 86 -16.75 8.79 -3.14
C CYS A 86 -15.44 9.59 -2.95
N MET A 87 -15.48 10.91 -3.08
CA MET A 87 -14.30 11.78 -2.97
C MET A 87 -13.65 11.71 -1.58
N ALA A 88 -14.44 11.93 -0.54
CA ALA A 88 -13.96 11.96 0.85
C ALA A 88 -13.57 10.58 1.35
N SER A 89 -14.35 9.54 1.02
CA SER A 89 -14.04 8.15 1.35
C SER A 89 -12.70 7.72 0.75
N ARG A 90 -12.48 7.96 -0.54
CA ARG A 90 -11.20 7.64 -1.21
C ARG A 90 -10.02 8.38 -0.59
N ALA A 91 -10.20 9.66 -0.25
CA ALA A 91 -9.19 10.42 0.44
C ALA A 91 -8.90 9.86 1.84
N SER A 92 -9.93 9.49 2.60
CA SER A 92 -9.78 8.84 3.91
C SER A 92 -9.04 7.50 3.79
N VAL A 93 -9.41 6.67 2.83
CA VAL A 93 -8.73 5.38 2.55
C VAL A 93 -7.26 5.61 2.21
N MET A 94 -6.95 6.54 1.30
CA MET A 94 -5.57 6.77 0.87
C MET A 94 -4.68 7.36 1.95
N THR A 95 -5.23 8.21 2.82
CA THR A 95 -4.46 8.91 3.86
C THR A 95 -4.47 8.24 5.21
N GLY A 96 -5.45 7.37 5.51
CA GLY A 96 -5.73 6.87 6.86
C GLY A 96 -6.22 7.96 7.81
N MET A 97 -6.68 9.10 7.30
CA MET A 97 -7.12 10.26 8.08
C MET A 97 -8.64 10.43 7.98
N TYR A 98 -9.25 10.97 9.02
CA TYR A 98 -10.61 11.46 8.95
C TYR A 98 -10.75 12.67 8.03
N GLU A 99 -11.94 12.88 7.45
CA GLU A 99 -12.23 13.97 6.50
C GLU A 99 -11.83 15.35 7.03
N TYR A 100 -12.16 15.67 8.28
CA TYR A 100 -11.80 16.95 8.89
C TYR A 100 -10.28 17.20 8.91
N LYS A 101 -9.47 16.13 8.87
CA LYS A 101 -8.01 16.24 8.89
C LYS A 101 -7.41 16.39 7.51
N HIS A 102 -7.89 15.60 6.52
CA HIS A 102 -7.38 15.72 5.14
C HIS A 102 -8.07 16.82 4.34
N GLY A 103 -9.27 17.27 4.74
CA GLY A 103 -9.97 18.40 4.16
C GLY A 103 -10.48 18.20 2.73
N THR A 104 -10.50 16.96 2.24
CA THR A 104 -10.87 16.64 0.84
C THR A 104 -12.32 16.18 0.78
N ASN A 105 -13.18 17.01 0.24
CA ASN A 105 -14.60 16.69 -0.01
C ASN A 105 -15.20 17.67 -1.02
N PHE A 106 -16.44 17.46 -1.42
CA PHE A 106 -17.12 18.30 -2.41
C PHE A 106 -17.37 19.75 -1.94
N GLY A 107 -17.38 20.01 -0.63
CA GLY A 107 -17.58 21.36 -0.08
C GLY A 107 -16.26 22.13 0.10
N HIS A 108 -15.19 21.45 0.53
CA HIS A 108 -13.89 22.09 0.81
C HIS A 108 -12.91 21.97 -0.36
N GLY A 109 -13.15 21.07 -1.31
CA GLY A 109 -12.36 20.90 -2.52
C GLY A 109 -11.42 19.71 -2.54
N ASP A 110 -10.46 19.77 -3.43
CA ASP A 110 -9.53 18.69 -3.76
C ASP A 110 -8.44 18.52 -2.71
N MET A 111 -7.72 17.40 -2.77
CA MET A 111 -6.63 17.10 -1.83
C MET A 111 -5.44 18.05 -2.03
N LEU A 112 -4.92 18.57 -0.94
CA LEU A 112 -3.69 19.33 -1.00
C LEU A 112 -2.49 18.42 -1.25
N LYS A 113 -1.56 18.86 -2.08
CA LYS A 113 -0.32 18.12 -2.39
C LYS A 113 0.45 17.73 -1.14
N LYS A 114 0.54 18.62 -0.15
CA LYS A 114 1.16 18.30 1.14
C LYS A 114 0.48 17.14 1.87
N THR A 115 -0.84 16.96 1.72
CA THR A 115 -1.59 15.85 2.29
C THR A 115 -1.35 14.57 1.49
N TRP A 116 -1.26 14.67 0.15
CA TRP A 116 -0.94 13.56 -0.74
C TRP A 116 0.38 12.87 -0.38
N GLU A 117 1.37 13.62 0.07
CA GLU A 117 2.68 13.09 0.50
C GLU A 117 2.60 12.06 1.65
N TYR A 118 1.49 12.05 2.39
CA TYR A 118 1.22 11.12 3.50
C TYR A 118 0.29 9.96 3.11
N THR A 119 -0.03 9.81 1.83
CA THR A 119 -0.86 8.70 1.37
C THR A 119 -0.08 7.39 1.35
N TYR A 120 -0.79 6.24 1.55
CA TYR A 120 -0.13 4.94 1.56
C TYR A 120 0.61 4.60 0.26
N PRO A 121 0.16 4.97 -0.96
CA PRO A 121 0.94 4.71 -2.16
C PRO A 121 2.31 5.39 -2.15
N VAL A 122 2.35 6.67 -1.76
CA VAL A 122 3.59 7.44 -1.65
C VAL A 122 4.51 6.86 -0.58
N ILE A 123 3.95 6.52 0.59
CA ILE A 123 4.71 5.91 1.69
C ILE A 123 5.28 4.55 1.28
N LEU A 124 4.48 3.69 0.66
CA LEU A 124 4.93 2.37 0.18
C LEU A 124 6.05 2.50 -0.83
N ARG A 125 5.92 3.42 -1.80
CA ARG A 125 6.94 3.66 -2.81
C ARG A 125 8.25 4.15 -2.19
N ARG A 126 8.20 5.08 -1.24
CA ARG A 126 9.37 5.54 -0.47
C ARG A 126 10.05 4.41 0.31
N ASN A 127 9.29 3.37 0.65
CA ASN A 127 9.81 2.16 1.31
C ASN A 127 10.16 1.04 0.33
N GLY A 128 10.33 1.34 -0.96
CA GLY A 128 10.84 0.42 -1.97
C GLY A 128 9.81 -0.59 -2.51
N TYR A 129 8.52 -0.31 -2.37
CA TYR A 129 7.49 -1.01 -3.14
C TYR A 129 7.38 -0.42 -4.54
N ARG A 130 7.13 -1.29 -5.52
CA ARG A 130 6.57 -0.85 -6.80
C ARG A 130 5.08 -0.64 -6.63
N THR A 131 4.57 0.49 -7.10
CA THR A 131 3.18 0.89 -6.92
C THR A 131 2.46 0.98 -8.25
N ALA A 132 1.21 0.52 -8.27
CA ALA A 132 0.33 0.63 -9.42
C ALA A 132 -1.03 1.16 -8.99
N PHE A 133 -1.70 1.87 -9.87
CA PHE A 133 -3.07 2.32 -9.70
C PHE A 133 -3.86 2.12 -10.98
N ALA A 134 -5.11 1.67 -10.85
CA ALA A 134 -6.04 1.56 -11.96
C ALA A 134 -7.46 1.93 -11.52
N GLY A 135 -8.22 2.54 -12.43
CA GLY A 135 -9.61 2.90 -12.23
C GLY A 135 -9.85 4.33 -11.74
N LYS A 136 -10.96 4.55 -11.03
CA LYS A 136 -11.39 5.87 -10.55
C LYS A 136 -10.48 6.39 -9.45
N PHE A 137 -9.81 7.52 -9.70
CA PHE A 137 -9.02 8.20 -8.68
C PHE A 137 -9.90 8.98 -7.70
N GLY A 138 -10.84 9.77 -8.22
CA GLY A 138 -11.99 10.31 -7.48
C GLY A 138 -11.80 11.69 -6.88
N PHE A 139 -10.60 12.29 -6.93
CA PHE A 139 -10.32 13.67 -6.54
C PHE A 139 -9.14 14.22 -7.35
N ASP A 140 -8.98 15.54 -7.36
CA ASP A 140 -7.82 16.18 -7.93
C ASP A 140 -6.83 16.59 -6.82
N LEU A 141 -5.66 17.06 -7.21
CA LEU A 141 -4.68 17.64 -6.29
C LEU A 141 -4.60 19.14 -6.47
N ARG A 142 -4.26 19.87 -5.40
CA ARG A 142 -3.97 21.31 -5.41
C ARG A 142 -2.71 21.61 -4.62
N GLU A 143 -1.98 22.63 -5.04
CA GLU A 143 -0.80 23.11 -4.28
C GLU A 143 -1.22 23.71 -2.94
N GLU A 144 -2.27 24.53 -2.95
CA GLU A 144 -2.81 25.25 -1.79
C GLU A 144 -4.34 25.35 -1.86
N PRO A 145 -5.02 25.68 -0.74
CA PRO A 145 -6.46 25.91 -0.73
C PRO A 145 -6.85 26.95 -1.79
N ASN A 146 -7.89 26.64 -2.58
CA ASN A 146 -8.35 27.49 -3.69
C ASN A 146 -7.31 27.77 -4.80
N GLY A 147 -6.15 27.11 -4.74
CA GLY A 147 -5.11 27.21 -5.75
C GLY A 147 -5.43 26.45 -7.03
N LYS A 148 -4.52 26.53 -7.98
CA LYS A 148 -4.62 25.81 -9.26
C LYS A 148 -4.68 24.30 -9.03
N ARG A 149 -5.53 23.61 -9.78
CA ARG A 149 -5.50 22.15 -9.87
C ARG A 149 -4.19 21.66 -10.46
N LEU A 150 -3.64 20.64 -9.87
CA LEU A 150 -2.46 19.94 -10.36
C LEU A 150 -2.90 18.75 -11.24
N PRO A 151 -2.02 18.27 -12.12
CA PRO A 151 -2.23 16.99 -12.78
C PRO A 151 -2.40 15.86 -11.76
N LEU A 152 -3.07 14.77 -12.16
CA LEU A 152 -3.13 13.55 -11.36
C LEU A 152 -1.71 13.05 -11.04
N PRO A 153 -1.52 12.37 -9.91
CA PRO A 153 -0.19 12.01 -9.42
C PRO A 153 0.37 10.77 -10.12
N GLU A 154 0.29 10.71 -11.44
CA GLU A 154 0.74 9.57 -12.28
C GLU A 154 2.21 9.22 -12.02
N LYS A 155 3.05 10.24 -11.82
CA LYS A 155 4.50 10.08 -11.58
C LYS A 155 4.83 9.44 -10.22
N ASP A 156 3.86 9.40 -9.31
CA ASP A 156 4.03 8.79 -8.00
C ASP A 156 3.77 7.28 -8.02
N PHE A 157 3.44 6.74 -9.20
CA PHE A 157 3.22 5.32 -9.43
C PHE A 157 4.19 4.79 -10.51
N ASP A 158 4.55 3.52 -10.40
CA ASP A 158 5.34 2.83 -11.42
C ASP A 158 4.47 2.40 -12.60
N MET A 159 3.17 2.16 -12.35
CA MET A 159 2.16 1.90 -13.38
C MET A 159 0.90 2.70 -13.06
N TRP A 160 0.37 3.39 -14.06
CA TRP A 160 -0.81 4.23 -13.92
C TRP A 160 -1.85 3.92 -15.00
N GLY A 161 -3.03 3.50 -14.56
CA GLY A 161 -4.25 3.33 -15.35
C GLY A 161 -5.44 4.05 -14.74
N GLY A 162 -5.18 5.13 -13.98
CA GLY A 162 -6.20 5.93 -13.31
C GLY A 162 -6.84 6.96 -14.22
N GLY A 163 -7.96 7.50 -13.77
CA GLY A 163 -8.64 8.57 -14.48
C GLY A 163 -9.30 9.58 -13.54
N PRO A 164 -9.50 10.84 -14.02
CA PRO A 164 -10.09 11.91 -13.24
C PRO A 164 -11.59 11.67 -13.01
N GLY A 165 -12.11 12.33 -11.99
CA GLY A 165 -13.57 12.36 -11.70
C GLY A 165 -14.18 10.98 -11.63
N GLN A 166 -15.24 10.74 -12.42
CA GLN A 166 -15.92 9.45 -12.50
C GLN A 166 -15.21 8.43 -13.38
N THR A 167 -14.13 8.81 -14.01
CA THR A 167 -13.27 7.99 -14.87
C THR A 167 -14.00 7.32 -16.05
N ASN A 168 -13.34 7.24 -17.17
CA ASN A 168 -13.77 6.41 -18.28
C ASN A 168 -12.96 5.10 -18.26
N TYR A 169 -13.63 3.98 -18.05
CA TYR A 169 -12.98 2.65 -17.96
C TYR A 169 -12.62 2.06 -19.34
N SER A 170 -13.03 2.69 -20.43
CA SER A 170 -12.57 2.29 -21.77
C SER A 170 -11.12 2.70 -21.97
N THR A 171 -10.25 1.75 -22.27
CA THR A 171 -8.84 2.00 -22.58
C THR A 171 -8.64 2.98 -23.73
N ILE A 172 -9.56 2.97 -24.72
CA ILE A 172 -9.50 3.87 -25.88
C ILE A 172 -9.89 5.30 -25.50
N LYS A 173 -10.86 5.47 -24.60
CA LYS A 173 -11.43 6.79 -24.25
C LYS A 173 -10.74 7.45 -23.05
N ASN A 174 -9.98 6.70 -22.27
CA ASN A 174 -9.24 7.21 -21.13
C ASN A 174 -7.80 7.51 -21.57
N GLU A 175 -7.42 8.80 -21.55
CA GLU A 175 -6.09 9.26 -21.98
C GLU A 175 -4.95 8.52 -21.24
N SER A 176 -5.08 8.31 -19.94
CA SER A 176 -4.07 7.61 -19.15
C SER A 176 -3.95 6.11 -19.47
N MET A 177 -4.94 5.53 -20.15
CA MET A 177 -4.97 4.11 -20.50
C MET A 177 -4.78 3.82 -21.98
N LYS A 178 -4.75 4.84 -22.84
CA LYS A 178 -4.64 4.66 -24.31
C LYS A 178 -3.43 3.83 -24.75
N HIS A 179 -2.33 3.92 -24.03
CA HIS A 179 -1.13 3.16 -24.34
C HIS A 179 -1.29 1.65 -24.10
N TYR A 180 -2.25 1.24 -23.27
CA TYR A 180 -2.60 -0.18 -23.07
C TYR A 180 -3.63 -0.70 -24.09
N ALA A 181 -4.29 0.18 -24.86
CA ALA A 181 -5.34 -0.21 -25.80
C ALA A 181 -4.84 -1.02 -27.01
N LYS A 182 -3.52 -1.07 -27.21
CA LYS A 182 -2.90 -1.83 -28.30
C LYS A 182 -2.72 -3.32 -27.99
N ASP A 183 -2.91 -3.71 -26.75
CA ASP A 183 -2.63 -5.06 -26.27
C ASP A 183 -3.91 -5.91 -26.11
N TYR A 184 -5.10 -5.36 -26.54
CA TYR A 184 -6.41 -6.03 -26.47
C TYR A 184 -7.21 -5.88 -27.75
#